data_2ed013436aee14e31f46165758791bd7
#
_entry.id   2ed013436aee14e31f46165758791bd7
#
_cell.length_a   1.000
_cell.length_b   1.000
_cell.length_c   1.000
_cell.angle_alpha   90.00
_cell.angle_beta   90.00
_cell.angle_gamma   90.00
#
_symmetry.space_group_name_H-M   'P 1'
#
loop_
_entity.id
_entity.type
_entity.pdbx_description
1 polymer ?
#
loop_
_entity_poly.entity_id
_entity_poly.type
_entity_poly.pdbx_seq_one_letter_code
_entity_poly.pdbx_strand_id
1 'polypeptide(L)'
;MSKIKKILIFGGSFDPVHKGHIDSCNSAIAKVDPDLTIIIPNKIPPLKSTLHASASARDRLNMCKLAFSNMGNLKISSFELRQASNAPSYTYKTIQYLLKKYPEAKLYLLVGYDRYCDFNKWKNYKYILNHVTLVVGIRNTNTLDLKDDKKSIPVLFPSVNISSAELRLKPNKEYMTEPVINYINENGLYAENHIRNLMSEYRFNHTLRVAKTAMQIARAVAPKKVKKAYIAGMYHDVAKEFNETT
;
A
#
# COMPACT_ATOMS: atom_id res chain seq x y z
N MET A 1 -8.92 -21.59 22.42
CA MET A 1 -8.46 -20.36 21.75
C MET A 1 -8.85 -19.19 22.64
N SER A 2 -7.89 -18.35 23.05
CA SER A 2 -8.19 -17.14 23.83
C SER A 2 -9.11 -16.21 23.03
N LYS A 3 -10.07 -15.57 23.73
CA LYS A 3 -11.02 -14.64 23.13
C LYS A 3 -10.28 -13.40 22.67
N ILE A 4 -10.43 -12.98 21.41
CA ILE A 4 -9.82 -11.75 20.85
C ILE A 4 -10.53 -10.55 21.49
N LYS A 5 -9.77 -9.75 22.25
CA LYS A 5 -10.28 -8.58 22.98
C LYS A 5 -9.83 -7.25 22.38
N LYS A 6 -8.65 -7.21 21.74
CA LYS A 6 -8.09 -6.01 21.11
C LYS A 6 -7.71 -6.32 19.67
N ILE A 7 -8.15 -5.49 18.74
CA ILE A 7 -7.82 -5.59 17.33
C ILE A 7 -7.21 -4.29 16.85
N LEU A 8 -5.99 -4.35 16.32
CA LEU A 8 -5.36 -3.25 15.59
C LEU A 8 -5.68 -3.37 14.12
N ILE A 9 -6.22 -2.31 13.52
CA ILE A 9 -6.61 -2.23 12.12
C ILE A 9 -5.66 -1.26 11.42
N PHE A 10 -5.06 -1.69 10.31
CA PHE A 10 -4.24 -0.82 9.49
C PHE A 10 -4.71 -0.89 8.04
N GLY A 11 -5.48 0.12 7.63
CA GLY A 11 -5.97 0.29 6.25
C GLY A 11 -5.01 1.15 5.42
N GLY A 12 -4.88 0.82 4.14
CA GLY A 12 -4.03 1.62 3.26
C GLY A 12 -4.08 1.19 1.80
N SER A 13 -3.47 2.00 0.93
CA SER A 13 -3.31 1.60 -0.47
C SER A 13 -2.21 0.57 -0.64
N PHE A 14 -1.11 0.68 0.12
CA PHE A 14 0.07 -0.19 0.06
C PHE A 14 0.57 -0.39 -1.38
N ASP A 15 0.87 0.71 -2.06
CA ASP A 15 1.10 0.77 -3.49
C ASP A 15 2.45 1.44 -3.86
N PRO A 16 3.60 0.79 -3.60
CA PRO A 16 3.80 -0.45 -2.85
C PRO A 16 3.75 -0.27 -1.31
N VAL A 17 3.69 -1.39 -0.60
CA VAL A 17 4.04 -1.45 0.82
C VAL A 17 5.55 -1.23 0.98
N HIS A 18 5.96 -0.53 2.04
CA HIS A 18 7.36 -0.18 2.30
C HIS A 18 7.67 -0.18 3.80
N LYS A 19 8.96 -0.06 4.15
CA LYS A 19 9.44 -0.12 5.56
C LYS A 19 8.70 0.86 6.47
N GLY A 20 8.40 2.08 6.02
CA GLY A 20 7.62 3.02 6.84
C GLY A 20 6.21 2.51 7.23
N HIS A 21 5.56 1.67 6.39
CA HIS A 21 4.32 1.01 6.78
C HIS A 21 4.59 -0.09 7.83
N ILE A 22 5.67 -0.84 7.68
CA ILE A 22 6.06 -1.93 8.59
C ILE A 22 6.42 -1.35 9.96
N ASP A 23 7.24 -0.31 10.00
CA ASP A 23 7.71 0.33 11.23
C ASP A 23 6.56 0.99 12.00
N SER A 24 5.67 1.69 11.28
CA SER A 24 4.45 2.26 11.86
C SER A 24 3.55 1.18 12.47
N CYS A 25 3.41 0.05 11.80
CA CYS A 25 2.64 -1.09 12.28
C CYS A 25 3.27 -1.70 13.53
N ASN A 26 4.60 -1.95 13.52
CA ASN A 26 5.34 -2.48 14.66
C ASN A 26 5.24 -1.59 15.89
N SER A 27 5.43 -0.28 15.71
CA SER A 27 5.32 0.69 16.80
C SER A 27 3.89 0.73 17.37
N ALA A 28 2.87 0.62 16.51
CA ALA A 28 1.48 0.55 16.97
C ALA A 28 1.18 -0.77 17.70
N ILE A 29 1.70 -1.90 17.24
CA ILE A 29 1.59 -3.20 17.92
C ILE A 29 2.23 -3.10 19.31
N ALA A 30 3.45 -2.59 19.41
CA ALA A 30 4.14 -2.44 20.69
C ALA A 30 3.37 -1.53 21.68
N LYS A 31 2.67 -0.51 21.18
CA LYS A 31 1.91 0.45 22.02
C LYS A 31 0.55 -0.08 22.47
N VAL A 32 -0.17 -0.77 21.58
CA VAL A 32 -1.54 -1.23 21.81
C VAL A 32 -1.57 -2.61 22.43
N ASP A 33 -0.58 -3.44 22.13
CA ASP A 33 -0.53 -4.86 22.48
C ASP A 33 -1.83 -5.59 22.07
N PRO A 34 -2.12 -5.67 20.74
CA PRO A 34 -3.35 -6.26 20.25
C PRO A 34 -3.27 -7.79 20.18
N ASP A 35 -4.39 -8.46 20.47
CA ASP A 35 -4.51 -9.92 20.26
C ASP A 35 -4.48 -10.29 18.77
N LEU A 36 -4.88 -9.34 17.90
CA LEU A 36 -4.91 -9.51 16.45
C LEU A 36 -4.65 -8.18 15.74
N THR A 37 -3.72 -8.20 14.79
CA THR A 37 -3.52 -7.10 13.84
C THR A 37 -4.13 -7.47 12.49
N ILE A 38 -4.88 -6.55 11.86
CA ILE A 38 -5.50 -6.77 10.55
C ILE A 38 -5.04 -5.69 9.58
N ILE A 39 -4.25 -6.08 8.59
CA ILE A 39 -3.87 -5.21 7.47
C ILE A 39 -4.95 -5.31 6.39
N ILE A 40 -5.44 -4.17 5.90
CA ILE A 40 -6.55 -4.13 4.96
C ILE A 40 -6.19 -3.26 3.75
N PRO A 41 -5.67 -3.86 2.67
CA PRO A 41 -5.48 -3.14 1.41
C PRO A 41 -6.84 -2.71 0.86
N ASN A 42 -6.96 -1.41 0.52
CA ASN A 42 -8.19 -0.89 -0.08
C ASN A 42 -8.35 -1.34 -1.55
N LYS A 43 -9.59 -1.47 -2.01
CA LYS A 43 -9.88 -1.74 -3.42
C LYS A 43 -9.67 -0.48 -4.24
N ILE A 44 -10.38 0.59 -3.90
CA ILE A 44 -10.31 1.90 -4.54
C ILE A 44 -10.08 2.94 -3.45
N PRO A 45 -8.93 3.64 -3.45
CA PRO A 45 -8.65 4.69 -2.47
C PRO A 45 -9.65 5.84 -2.63
N PRO A 46 -10.36 6.27 -1.56
CA PRO A 46 -11.39 7.32 -1.67
C PRO A 46 -10.84 8.73 -1.94
N LEU A 47 -9.56 8.97 -1.67
CA LEU A 47 -8.93 10.30 -1.72
C LEU A 47 -7.74 10.39 -2.69
N LYS A 48 -7.57 9.43 -3.60
CA LYS A 48 -6.48 9.46 -4.58
C LYS A 48 -7.04 9.66 -5.98
N SER A 49 -6.48 10.62 -6.71
CA SER A 49 -6.72 10.74 -8.15
C SER A 49 -6.15 9.53 -8.89
N THR A 50 -6.85 9.06 -9.90
CA THR A 50 -6.49 7.87 -10.71
C THR A 50 -5.36 8.12 -11.71
N LEU A 51 -4.65 9.24 -11.63
CA LEU A 51 -3.72 9.74 -12.64
C LEU A 51 -2.39 8.97 -12.76
N HIS A 52 -2.09 8.03 -11.87
CA HIS A 52 -0.87 7.22 -11.96
C HIS A 52 -1.20 5.73 -11.97
N ALA A 53 -0.61 5.02 -12.93
CA ALA A 53 -0.68 3.58 -12.99
C ALA A 53 -0.27 2.99 -11.63
N SER A 54 -1.20 2.38 -10.94
CA SER A 54 -0.98 1.73 -9.67
C SER A 54 -1.09 0.21 -9.84
N ALA A 55 -0.44 -0.52 -8.95
CA ALA A 55 -0.59 -1.96 -8.94
C ALA A 55 -2.05 -2.35 -8.70
N SER A 56 -2.47 -3.48 -9.29
CA SER A 56 -3.82 -3.99 -9.06
C SER A 56 -4.08 -4.25 -7.57
N ALA A 57 -5.34 -4.23 -7.15
CA ALA A 57 -5.70 -4.52 -5.77
C ALA A 57 -5.19 -5.91 -5.32
N ARG A 58 -5.12 -6.88 -6.25
CA ARG A 58 -4.57 -8.22 -6.01
C ARG A 58 -3.06 -8.18 -5.78
N ASP A 59 -2.32 -7.42 -6.59
CA ASP A 59 -0.86 -7.29 -6.43
C ASP A 59 -0.53 -6.60 -5.11
N ARG A 60 -1.26 -5.55 -4.73
CA ARG A 60 -1.09 -4.86 -3.45
C ARG A 60 -1.38 -5.76 -2.24
N LEU A 61 -2.41 -6.62 -2.35
CA LEU A 61 -2.67 -7.66 -1.35
C LEU A 61 -1.51 -8.65 -1.23
N ASN A 62 -0.95 -9.09 -2.35
CA ASN A 62 0.17 -10.02 -2.36
C ASN A 62 1.44 -9.38 -1.80
N MET A 63 1.74 -8.13 -2.16
CA MET A 63 2.85 -7.39 -1.56
C MET A 63 2.69 -7.23 -0.04
N CYS A 64 1.47 -6.98 0.47
CA CYS A 64 1.23 -6.95 1.91
C CYS A 64 1.48 -8.31 2.56
N LYS A 65 1.04 -9.42 1.96
CA LYS A 65 1.32 -10.76 2.49
C LYS A 65 2.82 -11.03 2.61
N LEU A 66 3.60 -10.60 1.61
CA LEU A 66 5.07 -10.74 1.62
C LEU A 66 5.72 -9.83 2.66
N ALA A 67 5.29 -8.56 2.73
CA ALA A 67 5.90 -7.58 3.63
C ALA A 67 5.68 -7.89 5.12
N PHE A 68 4.53 -8.46 5.47
CA PHE A 68 4.12 -8.73 6.84
C PHE A 68 4.18 -10.23 7.20
N SER A 69 4.83 -11.07 6.37
CA SER A 69 4.85 -12.54 6.55
C SER A 69 5.44 -12.99 7.87
N ASN A 70 6.41 -12.26 8.42
CA ASN A 70 7.13 -12.62 9.64
C ASN A 70 6.51 -12.03 10.92
N MET A 71 5.35 -11.38 10.83
CA MET A 71 4.66 -10.80 11.99
C MET A 71 3.68 -11.81 12.58
N GLY A 72 3.86 -12.12 13.87
CA GLY A 72 2.90 -12.94 14.62
C GLY A 72 1.56 -12.24 14.82
N ASN A 73 0.49 -13.01 15.01
CA ASN A 73 -0.86 -12.52 15.27
C ASN A 73 -1.36 -11.45 14.28
N LEU A 74 -0.94 -11.55 13.01
CA LEU A 74 -1.30 -10.62 11.96
C LEU A 74 -2.05 -11.35 10.83
N LYS A 75 -3.11 -10.73 10.31
CA LYS A 75 -3.89 -11.20 9.16
C LYS A 75 -3.98 -10.13 8.09
N ILE A 76 -3.79 -10.54 6.83
CA ILE A 76 -4.06 -9.69 5.67
C ILE A 76 -5.49 -9.96 5.22
N SER A 77 -6.34 -8.94 5.28
CA SER A 77 -7.75 -9.06 4.92
C SER A 77 -8.01 -8.63 3.48
N SER A 78 -8.71 -9.48 2.73
CA SER A 78 -9.22 -9.15 1.39
C SER A 78 -10.65 -8.60 1.43
N PHE A 79 -11.15 -8.18 2.58
CA PHE A 79 -12.54 -7.73 2.74
C PHE A 79 -12.91 -6.62 1.75
N GLU A 80 -12.11 -5.55 1.69
CA GLU A 80 -12.40 -4.43 0.80
C GLU A 80 -12.25 -4.79 -0.69
N LEU A 81 -11.33 -5.71 -1.02
CA LEU A 81 -11.15 -6.18 -2.39
C LEU A 81 -12.35 -6.98 -2.92
N ARG A 82 -13.06 -7.67 -2.04
CA ARG A 82 -14.23 -8.50 -2.38
C ARG A 82 -15.53 -7.72 -2.49
N GLN A 83 -15.53 -6.41 -2.18
CA GLN A 83 -16.71 -5.58 -2.35
C GLN A 83 -17.11 -5.54 -3.83
N ALA A 84 -18.37 -5.89 -4.13
CA ALA A 84 -18.89 -5.96 -5.50
C ALA A 84 -18.95 -4.59 -6.19
N SER A 85 -19.12 -3.51 -5.43
CA SER A 85 -19.26 -2.16 -5.96
C SER A 85 -17.95 -1.60 -6.47
N ASN A 86 -18.00 -0.77 -7.52
CA ASN A 86 -16.91 0.11 -7.96
C ASN A 86 -16.81 1.40 -7.11
N ALA A 87 -17.50 1.44 -5.97
CA ALA A 87 -17.42 2.55 -5.04
C ALA A 87 -16.09 2.54 -4.26
N PRO A 88 -15.62 3.70 -3.82
CA PRO A 88 -14.45 3.78 -2.95
C PRO A 88 -14.59 2.95 -1.68
N SER A 89 -13.46 2.43 -1.21
CA SER A 89 -13.37 1.68 0.05
C SER A 89 -13.51 2.63 1.24
N TYR A 90 -14.65 2.59 1.90
CA TYR A 90 -14.91 3.46 3.05
C TYR A 90 -14.67 2.73 4.37
N THR A 91 -13.80 3.26 5.20
CA THR A 91 -13.37 2.68 6.50
C THR A 91 -14.54 2.37 7.43
N TYR A 92 -15.60 3.18 7.47
CA TYR A 92 -16.76 2.89 8.33
C TYR A 92 -17.42 1.53 8.02
N LYS A 93 -17.44 1.12 6.74
CA LYS A 93 -17.96 -0.22 6.34
C LYS A 93 -17.07 -1.34 6.86
N THR A 94 -15.77 -1.12 6.84
CA THR A 94 -14.79 -2.06 7.39
C THR A 94 -14.96 -2.21 8.89
N ILE A 95 -15.19 -1.11 9.61
CA ILE A 95 -15.47 -1.12 11.05
C ILE A 95 -16.77 -1.88 11.33
N GLN A 96 -17.86 -1.60 10.60
CA GLN A 96 -19.12 -2.35 10.73
C GLN A 96 -18.94 -3.87 10.54
N TYR A 97 -18.18 -4.26 9.53
CA TYR A 97 -17.86 -5.68 9.29
C TYR A 97 -17.09 -6.30 10.47
N LEU A 98 -16.09 -5.59 10.99
CA LEU A 98 -15.26 -6.10 12.09
C LEU A 98 -16.02 -6.17 13.40
N LEU A 99 -16.88 -5.19 13.72
CA LEU A 99 -17.76 -5.23 14.89
C LEU A 99 -18.73 -6.42 14.85
N LYS A 100 -19.29 -6.72 13.66
CA LYS A 100 -20.14 -7.91 13.48
C LYS A 100 -19.36 -9.21 13.68
N LYS A 101 -18.11 -9.25 13.23
CA LYS A 101 -17.26 -10.45 13.29
C LYS A 101 -16.63 -10.67 14.67
N TYR A 102 -16.35 -9.59 15.39
CA TYR A 102 -15.68 -9.58 16.68
C TYR A 102 -16.42 -8.64 17.64
N PRO A 103 -17.65 -8.99 18.09
CA PRO A 103 -18.56 -8.06 18.78
C PRO A 103 -18.04 -7.56 20.12
N GLU A 104 -17.12 -8.28 20.75
CA GLU A 104 -16.57 -7.92 22.06
C GLU A 104 -15.16 -7.29 21.98
N ALA A 105 -14.59 -7.17 20.78
CA ALA A 105 -13.26 -6.65 20.62
C ALA A 105 -13.25 -5.11 20.62
N LYS A 106 -12.31 -4.52 21.36
CA LYS A 106 -11.97 -3.11 21.21
C LYS A 106 -11.17 -2.92 19.93
N LEU A 107 -11.61 -2.00 19.09
CA LEU A 107 -10.99 -1.71 17.82
C LEU A 107 -10.06 -0.50 17.92
N TYR A 108 -8.86 -0.65 17.41
CA TYR A 108 -7.85 0.40 17.28
C TYR A 108 -7.56 0.60 15.79
N LEU A 109 -7.59 1.85 15.32
CA LEU A 109 -7.36 2.18 13.90
C LEU A 109 -6.06 2.97 13.77
N LEU A 110 -5.04 2.34 13.15
CA LEU A 110 -3.79 3.00 12.82
C LEU A 110 -3.96 3.90 11.60
N VAL A 111 -3.64 5.16 11.77
CA VAL A 111 -3.64 6.19 10.72
C VAL A 111 -2.35 6.99 10.79
N GLY A 112 -1.79 7.38 9.64
CA GLY A 112 -0.69 8.34 9.62
C GLY A 112 -1.16 9.74 9.99
N TYR A 113 -0.26 10.57 10.53
CA TYR A 113 -0.57 11.93 10.97
C TYR A 113 -1.25 12.78 9.87
N ASP A 114 -0.79 12.72 8.63
CA ASP A 114 -1.42 13.45 7.51
C ASP A 114 -2.90 13.08 7.33
N ARG A 115 -3.24 11.81 7.54
CA ARG A 115 -4.62 11.31 7.45
C ARG A 115 -5.44 11.63 8.67
N TYR A 116 -4.81 11.73 9.83
CA TYR A 116 -5.43 12.21 11.07
C TYR A 116 -5.85 13.68 10.93
N CYS A 117 -5.01 14.55 10.38
CA CYS A 117 -5.34 15.97 10.14
C CYS A 117 -6.60 16.14 9.26
N ASP A 118 -6.78 15.26 8.28
CA ASP A 118 -7.92 15.25 7.36
C ASP A 118 -9.06 14.30 7.76
N PHE A 119 -9.03 13.76 8.98
CA PHE A 119 -9.96 12.69 9.38
C PHE A 119 -11.42 13.11 9.36
N ASN A 120 -11.72 14.38 9.62
CA ASN A 120 -13.06 14.95 9.54
C ASN A 120 -13.68 14.91 8.14
N LYS A 121 -12.84 14.77 7.08
CA LYS A 121 -13.28 14.61 5.68
C LYS A 121 -13.66 13.15 5.35
N TRP A 122 -13.40 12.20 6.25
CA TRP A 122 -13.72 10.80 6.01
C TRP A 122 -15.23 10.57 6.08
N LYS A 123 -15.74 9.75 5.17
CA LYS A 123 -17.17 9.42 5.18
C LYS A 123 -17.56 8.75 6.48
N ASN A 124 -18.58 9.28 7.15
CA ASN A 124 -19.06 8.83 8.45
C ASN A 124 -17.97 8.83 9.55
N TYR A 125 -17.08 9.83 9.56
CA TYR A 125 -15.97 9.91 10.52
C TYR A 125 -16.44 9.86 11.99
N LYS A 126 -17.58 10.49 12.33
CA LYS A 126 -18.16 10.44 13.68
C LYS A 126 -18.51 9.01 14.09
N TYR A 127 -19.07 8.20 13.15
CA TYR A 127 -19.31 6.79 13.41
C TYR A 127 -18.02 6.05 13.71
N ILE A 128 -16.95 6.29 12.93
CA ILE A 128 -15.64 5.66 13.16
C ILE A 128 -15.14 6.02 14.57
N LEU A 129 -15.11 7.32 14.94
CA LEU A 129 -14.64 7.79 16.26
C LEU A 129 -15.42 7.20 17.44
N ASN A 130 -16.70 6.89 17.25
CA ASN A 130 -17.51 6.28 18.29
C ASN A 130 -17.20 4.79 18.52
N HIS A 131 -16.54 4.13 17.55
CA HIS A 131 -16.32 2.68 17.60
C HIS A 131 -14.85 2.26 17.62
N VAL A 132 -13.91 3.19 17.42
CA VAL A 132 -12.48 2.88 17.44
C VAL A 132 -11.72 3.89 18.29
N THR A 133 -10.58 3.45 18.82
CA THR A 133 -9.54 4.34 19.32
C THR A 133 -8.55 4.58 18.18
N LEU A 134 -8.29 5.85 17.83
CA LEU A 134 -7.28 6.17 16.82
C LEU A 134 -5.88 5.94 17.35
N VAL A 135 -5.03 5.31 16.58
CA VAL A 135 -3.59 5.21 16.80
C VAL A 135 -2.91 6.04 15.72
N VAL A 136 -2.31 7.15 16.14
CA VAL A 136 -1.78 8.14 15.19
C VAL A 136 -0.29 7.93 15.04
N GLY A 137 0.12 7.40 13.88
CA GLY A 137 1.52 7.21 13.53
C GLY A 137 2.18 8.53 13.15
N ILE A 138 3.20 8.91 13.91
CA ILE A 138 3.92 10.18 13.78
C ILE A 138 5.34 9.88 13.35
N ARG A 139 5.78 10.47 12.24
CA ARG A 139 7.18 10.51 11.87
C ARG A 139 7.90 11.47 12.80
N ASN A 140 9.12 11.16 13.16
CA ASN A 140 9.93 11.93 14.13
C ASN A 140 10.21 13.38 13.64
N THR A 141 9.18 14.22 13.61
CA THR A 141 9.22 15.62 13.23
C THR A 141 8.44 16.48 14.23
N ASN A 142 8.97 17.60 14.53
CA ASN A 142 8.89 18.50 15.68
C ASN A 142 7.56 19.17 16.03
N THR A 143 6.40 18.75 15.56
CA THR A 143 5.14 19.40 15.92
C THR A 143 4.00 18.40 16.10
N LEU A 144 3.78 18.02 17.34
CA LEU A 144 2.60 17.32 17.81
C LEU A 144 1.52 18.35 18.14
N ASP A 145 0.75 18.76 17.17
CA ASP A 145 -0.56 19.35 17.42
C ASP A 145 -1.63 18.25 17.32
N LEU A 146 -1.54 17.30 18.24
CA LEU A 146 -2.68 16.44 18.51
C LEU A 146 -3.70 17.36 19.19
N LYS A 147 -4.76 17.71 18.45
CA LYS A 147 -5.95 18.29 19.06
C LYS A 147 -6.22 17.47 20.32
N ASP A 148 -6.49 18.13 21.44
CA ASP A 148 -6.69 17.53 22.76
C ASP A 148 -7.88 16.56 22.76
N ASP A 149 -7.74 15.51 21.96
CA ASP A 149 -8.71 14.48 21.70
C ASP A 149 -8.29 13.25 22.50
N LYS A 150 -8.87 13.14 23.71
CA LYS A 150 -8.66 12.03 24.68
C LYS A 150 -8.85 10.62 24.10
N LYS A 151 -9.20 10.51 22.80
CA LYS A 151 -9.44 9.24 22.10
C LYS A 151 -8.34 8.84 21.11
N SER A 152 -7.26 9.60 21.00
CA SER A 152 -6.15 9.25 20.12
C SER A 152 -4.89 8.86 20.90
N ILE A 153 -4.19 7.83 20.43
CA ILE A 153 -2.93 7.33 20.98
C ILE A 153 -1.81 7.68 20.00
N PRO A 154 -0.91 8.61 20.34
CA PRO A 154 0.24 8.91 19.51
C PRO A 154 1.25 7.75 19.54
N VAL A 155 1.82 7.44 18.38
CA VAL A 155 2.85 6.45 18.23
C VAL A 155 3.97 7.01 17.35
N LEU A 156 5.15 7.14 17.93
CA LEU A 156 6.35 7.53 17.20
C LEU A 156 6.94 6.30 16.50
N PHE A 157 7.37 6.47 15.27
CA PHE A 157 8.13 5.44 14.56
C PHE A 157 9.31 6.07 13.81
N PRO A 158 10.37 5.28 13.53
CA PRO A 158 11.54 5.77 12.81
C PRO A 158 11.13 6.43 11.49
N SER A 159 11.61 7.64 11.28
CA SER A 159 11.30 8.40 10.06
C SER A 159 12.02 7.77 8.88
N VAL A 160 11.30 7.03 8.08
CA VAL A 160 11.74 6.72 6.72
C VAL A 160 11.12 7.80 5.83
N ASN A 161 11.95 8.73 5.34
CA ASN A 161 11.49 9.84 4.50
C ASN A 161 11.25 9.35 3.07
N ILE A 162 10.25 8.48 2.91
CA ILE A 162 9.85 7.90 1.63
C ILE A 162 8.34 7.77 1.54
N SER A 163 7.81 7.94 0.38
CA SER A 163 6.41 7.69 0.05
C SER A 163 6.26 6.56 -0.98
N SER A 164 5.11 5.89 -0.96
CA SER A 164 4.78 4.94 -2.03
C SER A 164 4.78 5.58 -3.42
N ALA A 165 4.49 6.90 -3.52
CA ALA A 165 4.52 7.63 -4.78
C ALA A 165 5.95 7.72 -5.34
N GLU A 166 6.92 8.08 -4.50
CA GLU A 166 8.34 8.13 -4.88
C GLU A 166 8.86 6.75 -5.27
N LEU A 167 8.48 5.70 -4.51
CA LEU A 167 8.91 4.33 -4.82
C LEU A 167 8.33 3.79 -6.14
N ARG A 168 7.19 4.29 -6.61
CA ARG A 168 6.68 3.96 -7.95
C ARG A 168 7.47 4.61 -9.06
N LEU A 169 8.04 5.78 -8.81
CA LEU A 169 8.86 6.51 -9.80
C LEU A 169 10.32 6.04 -9.78
N LYS A 170 10.84 5.80 -8.59
CA LYS A 170 12.24 5.38 -8.39
C LYS A 170 12.28 4.28 -7.32
N PRO A 171 12.22 3.01 -7.72
CA PRO A 171 12.31 1.90 -6.78
C PRO A 171 13.62 1.97 -5.99
N ASN A 172 13.53 1.88 -4.67
CA ASN A 172 14.69 1.87 -3.80
C ASN A 172 14.61 0.66 -2.84
N LYS A 173 15.63 -0.20 -2.95
CA LYS A 173 15.75 -1.44 -2.17
C LYS A 173 15.89 -1.20 -0.66
N GLU A 174 16.41 -0.06 -0.26
CA GLU A 174 16.56 0.29 1.15
C GLU A 174 15.22 0.42 1.88
N TYR A 175 14.16 0.79 1.16
CA TYR A 175 12.85 1.10 1.73
C TYR A 175 11.81 0.01 1.55
N MET A 176 12.16 -1.10 0.92
CA MET A 176 11.27 -2.24 0.73
C MET A 176 11.93 -3.53 1.23
N THR A 177 11.12 -4.54 1.52
CA THR A 177 11.64 -5.88 1.83
C THR A 177 11.98 -6.61 0.54
N GLU A 178 13.00 -7.46 0.58
CA GLU A 178 13.44 -8.22 -0.59
C GLU A 178 12.31 -9.02 -1.27
N PRO A 179 11.43 -9.73 -0.53
CA PRO A 179 10.30 -10.43 -1.15
C PRO A 179 9.34 -9.50 -1.91
N VAL A 180 9.14 -8.26 -1.45
CA VAL A 180 8.31 -7.26 -2.15
C VAL A 180 9.01 -6.78 -3.41
N ILE A 181 10.30 -6.53 -3.37
CA ILE A 181 11.10 -6.13 -4.54
C ILE A 181 11.07 -7.21 -5.62
N ASN A 182 11.30 -8.45 -5.22
CA ASN A 182 11.26 -9.59 -6.15
C ASN A 182 9.88 -9.72 -6.80
N TYR A 183 8.81 -9.59 -6.00
CA TYR A 183 7.44 -9.60 -6.53
C TYR A 183 7.18 -8.47 -7.54
N ILE A 184 7.63 -7.25 -7.26
CA ILE A 184 7.51 -6.10 -8.17
C ILE A 184 8.22 -6.41 -9.50
N ASN A 185 9.47 -6.88 -9.44
CA ASN A 185 10.29 -7.18 -10.61
C ASN A 185 9.70 -8.33 -11.46
N GLU A 186 9.32 -9.43 -10.82
CA GLU A 186 8.73 -10.59 -11.50
C GLU A 186 7.40 -10.30 -12.19
N ASN A 187 6.65 -9.32 -11.66
CA ASN A 187 5.36 -8.93 -12.19
C ASN A 187 5.40 -7.66 -13.06
N GLY A 188 6.57 -7.01 -13.20
CA GLY A 188 6.74 -5.77 -13.96
C GLY A 188 5.92 -4.61 -13.43
N LEU A 189 5.68 -4.60 -12.11
CA LEU A 189 4.90 -3.54 -11.49
C LEU A 189 5.67 -2.23 -11.54
N TYR A 190 4.96 -1.14 -11.84
CA TYR A 190 5.52 0.22 -11.92
C TYR A 190 6.55 0.45 -13.04
N ALA A 191 6.79 -0.55 -13.93
CA ALA A 191 7.78 -0.44 -15.00
C ALA A 191 7.55 0.81 -15.87
N GLU A 192 6.30 1.11 -16.25
CA GLU A 192 5.99 2.29 -17.05
C GLU A 192 6.41 3.59 -16.35
N ASN A 193 6.13 3.74 -15.07
CA ASN A 193 6.50 4.93 -14.31
C ASN A 193 8.02 5.07 -14.18
N HIS A 194 8.69 3.94 -13.94
CA HIS A 194 10.14 3.90 -13.80
C HIS A 194 10.82 4.25 -15.13
N ILE A 195 10.44 3.57 -16.21
CA ILE A 195 11.04 3.76 -17.53
C ILE A 195 10.75 5.16 -18.10
N ARG A 196 9.55 5.71 -17.89
CA ARG A 196 9.22 7.06 -18.32
C ARG A 196 10.19 8.12 -17.80
N ASN A 197 10.70 7.94 -16.59
CA ASN A 197 11.66 8.87 -15.96
C ASN A 197 13.11 8.67 -16.41
N LEU A 198 13.40 7.60 -17.16
CA LEU A 198 14.75 7.26 -17.59
C LEU A 198 15.03 7.60 -19.04
N MET A 199 14.04 8.04 -19.81
CA MET A 199 14.20 8.28 -21.25
C MET A 199 13.31 9.42 -21.74
N SER A 200 13.63 9.90 -22.96
CA SER A 200 12.81 10.89 -23.65
C SER A 200 11.40 10.37 -23.92
N GLU A 201 10.42 11.27 -24.05
CA GLU A 201 9.02 10.88 -24.31
C GLU A 201 8.87 10.14 -25.65
N TYR A 202 9.64 10.50 -26.66
CA TYR A 202 9.64 9.81 -27.95
C TYR A 202 10.06 8.35 -27.76
N ARG A 203 11.17 8.10 -27.07
CA ARG A 203 11.71 6.76 -26.80
C ARG A 203 10.79 5.96 -25.87
N PHE A 204 10.22 6.60 -24.88
CA PHE A 204 9.21 5.96 -24.01
C PHE A 204 8.01 5.46 -24.80
N ASN A 205 7.48 6.27 -25.71
CA ASN A 205 6.35 5.88 -26.56
C ASN A 205 6.71 4.74 -27.52
N HIS A 206 7.94 4.72 -28.05
CA HIS A 206 8.46 3.58 -28.80
C HIS A 206 8.50 2.32 -27.94
N THR A 207 9.15 2.39 -26.78
CA THR A 207 9.31 1.28 -25.82
C THR A 207 7.96 0.71 -25.41
N LEU A 208 6.98 1.56 -25.15
CA LEU A 208 5.62 1.13 -24.79
C LEU A 208 4.93 0.35 -25.93
N ARG A 209 5.11 0.79 -27.20
CA ARG A 209 4.60 0.06 -28.36
C ARG A 209 5.25 -1.32 -28.49
N VAL A 210 6.58 -1.39 -28.37
CA VAL A 210 7.34 -2.66 -28.42
C VAL A 210 6.88 -3.61 -27.32
N ALA A 211 6.73 -3.13 -26.08
CA ALA A 211 6.27 -3.94 -24.96
C ALA A 211 4.84 -4.50 -25.19
N LYS A 212 3.93 -3.66 -25.71
CA LYS A 212 2.55 -4.08 -26.04
C LYS A 212 2.54 -5.11 -27.17
N THR A 213 3.34 -4.93 -28.22
CA THR A 213 3.47 -5.89 -29.30
C THR A 213 4.05 -7.22 -28.82
N ALA A 214 5.13 -7.19 -28.06
CA ALA A 214 5.71 -8.39 -27.45
C ALA A 214 4.69 -9.16 -26.58
N MET A 215 3.89 -8.43 -25.82
CA MET A 215 2.80 -9.03 -25.03
C MET A 215 1.73 -9.68 -25.90
N GLN A 216 1.33 -9.06 -27.01
CA GLN A 216 0.34 -9.62 -27.94
C GLN A 216 0.87 -10.89 -28.60
N ILE A 217 2.12 -10.89 -29.09
CA ILE A 217 2.77 -12.07 -29.65
C ILE A 217 2.83 -13.19 -28.60
N ALA A 218 3.28 -12.88 -27.39
CA ALA A 218 3.36 -13.87 -26.33
C ALA A 218 2.00 -14.46 -25.95
N ARG A 219 0.91 -13.70 -26.04
CA ARG A 219 -0.45 -14.22 -25.81
C ARG A 219 -0.81 -15.32 -26.83
N ALA A 220 -0.37 -15.16 -28.08
CA ALA A 220 -0.66 -16.12 -29.14
C ALA A 220 0.20 -17.38 -29.05
N VAL A 221 1.54 -17.22 -28.83
CA VAL A 221 2.49 -18.34 -28.97
C VAL A 221 3.03 -18.90 -27.65
N ALA A 222 2.98 -18.12 -26.57
CA ALA A 222 3.53 -18.49 -25.25
C ALA A 222 2.75 -17.84 -24.09
N PRO A 223 1.47 -18.17 -23.84
CA PRO A 223 0.61 -17.46 -22.88
C PRO A 223 1.18 -17.37 -21.46
N LYS A 224 1.99 -18.34 -21.05
CA LYS A 224 2.68 -18.34 -19.75
C LYS A 224 3.81 -17.29 -19.64
N LYS A 225 4.26 -16.73 -20.78
CA LYS A 225 5.38 -15.78 -20.86
C LYS A 225 4.95 -14.33 -21.11
N VAL A 226 3.65 -14.04 -21.15
CA VAL A 226 3.10 -12.70 -21.48
C VAL A 226 3.70 -11.58 -20.61
N LYS A 227 3.78 -11.79 -19.30
CA LYS A 227 4.41 -10.81 -18.39
C LYS A 227 5.90 -10.62 -18.67
N LYS A 228 6.64 -11.70 -18.87
CA LYS A 228 8.07 -11.64 -19.19
C LYS A 228 8.34 -10.91 -20.50
N ALA A 229 7.51 -11.15 -21.52
CA ALA A 229 7.59 -10.45 -22.79
C ALA A 229 7.33 -8.93 -22.65
N TYR A 230 6.32 -8.55 -21.84
CA TYR A 230 6.06 -7.16 -21.53
C TYR A 230 7.24 -6.49 -20.83
N ILE A 231 7.78 -7.11 -19.78
CA ILE A 231 8.93 -6.60 -19.03
C ILE A 231 10.15 -6.46 -19.96
N ALA A 232 10.47 -7.48 -20.74
CA ALA A 232 11.56 -7.43 -21.69
C ALA A 232 11.39 -6.28 -22.70
N GLY A 233 10.17 -6.09 -23.23
CA GLY A 233 9.85 -4.97 -24.11
C GLY A 233 9.94 -3.61 -23.44
N MET A 234 9.63 -3.50 -22.13
CA MET A 234 9.78 -2.24 -21.41
C MET A 234 11.24 -1.85 -21.15
N TYR A 235 12.13 -2.81 -21.00
CA TYR A 235 13.53 -2.54 -20.64
C TYR A 235 14.52 -2.65 -21.81
N HIS A 236 14.11 -3.03 -23.02
CA HIS A 236 15.00 -3.34 -24.14
C HIS A 236 15.90 -2.17 -24.59
N ASP A 237 15.44 -0.93 -24.43
CA ASP A 237 16.14 0.28 -24.91
C ASP A 237 16.68 1.17 -23.77
N VAL A 238 16.53 0.78 -22.51
CA VAL A 238 16.92 1.62 -21.36
C VAL A 238 18.41 1.98 -21.41
N ALA A 239 19.28 1.06 -21.80
CA ALA A 239 20.72 1.29 -21.87
C ALA A 239 21.13 2.34 -22.92
N LYS A 240 20.33 2.59 -23.95
CA LYS A 240 20.67 3.55 -25.00
C LYS A 240 20.69 5.01 -24.54
N GLU A 241 19.92 5.34 -23.47
CA GLU A 241 19.93 6.69 -22.91
C GLU A 241 21.20 7.00 -22.09
N PHE A 242 21.92 5.95 -21.66
CA PHE A 242 23.14 6.12 -20.86
C PHE A 242 24.40 6.22 -21.71
N ASN A 243 24.33 5.92 -23.02
CA ASN A 243 25.49 5.94 -23.92
C ASN A 243 25.66 7.26 -24.69
N GLU A 244 24.77 8.24 -24.51
CA GLU A 244 24.84 9.55 -25.19
C GLU A 244 25.56 10.62 -24.37
N THR A 245 26.18 10.27 -23.23
CA THR A 245 26.89 11.20 -22.32
C THR A 245 28.38 10.88 -22.17
N THR A 246 29.02 10.34 -23.21
CA THR A 246 30.49 10.24 -23.29
C THR A 246 31.02 10.97 -24.50
#